data_91efc369cd0adda077511c24399c710f
#
_entry.id   91efc369cd0adda077511c24399c710f
#
_cell.length_a   1.000
_cell.length_b   1.000
_cell.length_c   1.000
_cell.angle_alpha   90.00
_cell.angle_beta   90.00
_cell.angle_gamma   90.00
#
_symmetry.space_group_name_H-M   'P 1'
#
loop_
_entity.id
_entity.type
_entity.pdbx_description
1 polymer ?
#
loop_
_entity_poly.entity_id
_entity_poly.type
_entity_poly.pdbx_seq_one_letter_code
_entity_poly.pdbx_strand_id
1 'polypeptide(L)'
;IRSAPLGQKVCISAMAAEHPRLSRIRKGLDLVKLKVVDQAGALHITFFNQSYVERALRAGEEYIFYGVVEEQGSRRTMVNPIFERVGKQNFTGCIVPVYPLTAGITNHLLCTLTQQAVAACAQDMPETLPGGVRLDHELAQAEFSYRNIHFPESFQALELARRRLTFEELFYLSA
;
A
#
# COMPACT_ATOMS: atom_id res chain seq x y z
N ILE A 1 -9.49 -15.56 0.15
CA ILE A 1 -8.77 -16.28 -0.94
C ILE A 1 -9.77 -16.79 -1.98
N ARG A 2 -10.81 -17.53 -1.57
CA ARG A 2 -11.73 -18.21 -2.52
C ARG A 2 -12.54 -17.24 -3.40
N SER A 3 -12.88 -16.06 -2.92
CA SER A 3 -13.63 -15.02 -3.62
C SER A 3 -12.77 -14.05 -4.42
N ALA A 4 -11.43 -14.16 -4.33
CA ALA A 4 -10.54 -13.26 -5.04
C ALA A 4 -10.66 -13.44 -6.56
N PRO A 5 -10.80 -12.35 -7.33
CA PRO A 5 -10.86 -12.42 -8.79
C PRO A 5 -9.51 -12.92 -9.35
N LEU A 6 -9.61 -13.75 -10.40
CA LEU A 6 -8.43 -14.29 -11.09
C LEU A 6 -7.90 -13.28 -12.13
N GLY A 7 -6.60 -13.27 -12.31
CA GLY A 7 -5.92 -12.43 -13.32
C GLY A 7 -5.84 -10.94 -12.96
N GLN A 8 -6.30 -10.54 -11.78
CA GLN A 8 -6.27 -9.16 -11.32
C GLN A 8 -5.41 -9.01 -10.08
N LYS A 9 -4.85 -7.80 -9.89
CA LYS A 9 -4.13 -7.46 -8.66
C LYS A 9 -5.12 -7.27 -7.51
N VAL A 10 -4.92 -7.99 -6.44
CA VAL A 10 -5.76 -7.95 -5.23
C VAL A 10 -4.90 -7.94 -3.98
N CYS A 11 -5.46 -7.37 -2.90
CA CYS A 11 -4.93 -7.54 -1.55
C CYS A 11 -5.61 -8.73 -0.88
N ILE A 12 -4.83 -9.64 -0.33
CA ILE A 12 -5.31 -10.80 0.43
C ILE A 12 -4.68 -10.78 1.81
N SER A 13 -5.50 -10.73 2.86
CA SER A 13 -5.05 -10.99 4.22
C SER A 13 -5.12 -12.49 4.47
N ALA A 14 -4.00 -13.09 4.88
CA ALA A 14 -3.92 -14.51 5.13
C ALA A 14 -2.80 -14.85 6.13
N MET A 15 -2.99 -15.93 6.86
CA MET A 15 -2.01 -16.47 7.80
C MET A 15 -1.03 -17.40 7.08
N ALA A 16 0.25 -17.28 7.37
CA ALA A 16 1.27 -18.22 6.91
C ALA A 16 1.06 -19.58 7.60
N ALA A 17 0.60 -20.57 6.85
CA ALA A 17 0.27 -21.90 7.38
C ALA A 17 1.54 -22.73 7.71
N GLU A 18 2.66 -22.42 7.09
CA GLU A 18 3.94 -23.10 7.28
C GLU A 18 5.10 -22.12 7.14
N HIS A 19 6.30 -22.52 7.57
CA HIS A 19 7.50 -21.73 7.31
C HIS A 19 7.81 -21.71 5.81
N PRO A 20 8.24 -20.54 5.27
CA PRO A 20 8.67 -20.48 3.88
C PRO A 20 9.81 -21.48 3.61
N ARG A 21 9.75 -22.18 2.47
CA ARG A 21 10.76 -23.16 2.08
C ARG A 21 11.60 -22.62 0.93
N LEU A 22 12.88 -22.38 1.20
CA LEU A 22 13.85 -22.00 0.18
C LEU A 22 14.33 -23.25 -0.56
N SER A 23 14.24 -23.22 -1.88
CA SER A 23 14.75 -24.23 -2.79
C SER A 23 15.67 -23.58 -3.81
N ARG A 24 16.94 -23.98 -3.84
CA ARG A 24 17.90 -23.56 -4.86
C ARG A 24 17.82 -24.52 -6.05
N ILE A 25 17.22 -24.07 -7.14
CA ILE A 25 16.99 -24.90 -8.33
C ILE A 25 18.25 -24.99 -9.19
N ARG A 26 18.91 -23.86 -9.41
CA ARG A 26 20.18 -23.74 -10.14
C ARG A 26 20.87 -22.43 -9.76
N LYS A 27 22.12 -22.25 -10.20
CA LYS A 27 22.85 -20.98 -10.00
C LYS A 27 22.04 -19.82 -10.57
N GLY A 28 21.69 -18.86 -9.72
CA GLY A 28 20.88 -17.67 -10.09
C GLY A 28 19.36 -17.87 -10.07
N LEU A 29 18.86 -19.05 -9.62
CA LEU A 29 17.42 -19.28 -9.48
C LEU A 29 17.09 -19.90 -8.12
N ASP A 30 16.70 -19.05 -7.21
CA ASP A 30 16.17 -19.39 -5.89
C ASP A 30 14.65 -19.28 -5.89
N LEU A 31 13.98 -20.27 -5.32
CA LEU A 31 12.53 -20.28 -5.11
C LEU A 31 12.22 -20.33 -3.63
N VAL A 32 11.40 -19.40 -3.14
CA VAL A 32 10.80 -19.51 -1.81
C VAL A 32 9.33 -19.81 -1.99
N LYS A 33 8.88 -20.95 -1.46
CA LYS A 33 7.47 -21.37 -1.49
C LYS A 33 6.85 -21.23 -0.13
N LEU A 34 5.62 -20.73 -0.10
CA LEU A 34 4.82 -20.52 1.10
C LEU A 34 3.38 -20.91 0.83
N LYS A 35 2.76 -21.59 1.77
CA LYS A 35 1.32 -21.80 1.80
C LYS A 35 0.71 -20.87 2.83
N VAL A 36 -0.29 -20.08 2.41
CA VAL A 36 -1.06 -19.22 3.29
C VAL A 36 -2.52 -19.63 3.26
N VAL A 37 -3.25 -19.35 4.33
CA VAL A 37 -4.65 -19.72 4.50
C VAL A 37 -5.45 -18.56 5.07
N ASP A 38 -6.71 -18.48 4.66
CA ASP A 38 -7.75 -17.70 5.30
C ASP A 38 -8.93 -18.61 5.67
N GLN A 39 -10.03 -18.03 6.14
CA GLN A 39 -11.24 -18.79 6.50
C GLN A 39 -11.89 -19.50 5.29
N ALA A 40 -11.60 -19.08 4.07
CA ALA A 40 -12.24 -19.55 2.84
C ALA A 40 -11.38 -20.53 2.05
N GLY A 41 -10.05 -20.58 2.26
CA GLY A 41 -9.23 -21.48 1.48
C GLY A 41 -7.71 -21.30 1.67
N ALA A 42 -6.95 -21.84 0.72
CA ALA A 42 -5.49 -21.78 0.70
C ALA A 42 -4.98 -21.13 -0.58
N LEU A 43 -3.88 -20.39 -0.46
CA LEU A 43 -3.13 -19.79 -1.55
C LEU A 43 -1.68 -20.24 -1.48
N HIS A 44 -1.13 -20.66 -2.61
CA HIS A 44 0.27 -21.02 -2.74
C HIS A 44 1.05 -19.84 -3.32
N ILE A 45 2.02 -19.36 -2.57
CA ILE A 45 2.84 -18.20 -2.97
C ILE A 45 4.23 -18.71 -3.36
N THR A 46 4.74 -18.17 -4.47
CA THR A 46 6.11 -18.46 -4.93
C THR A 46 6.85 -17.14 -5.15
N PHE A 47 8.00 -17.01 -4.49
CA PHE A 47 8.91 -15.89 -4.68
C PHE A 47 10.14 -16.37 -5.46
N PHE A 48 10.47 -15.69 -6.55
CA PHE A 48 11.64 -15.95 -7.38
C PHE A 48 12.76 -14.99 -6.99
N ASN A 49 13.94 -15.53 -6.74
CA ASN A 49 15.17 -14.79 -6.41
C ASN A 49 15.03 -13.81 -5.23
N GLN A 50 14.16 -14.16 -4.27
CA GLN A 50 13.90 -13.36 -3.06
C GLN A 50 14.16 -14.22 -1.82
N SER A 51 15.39 -14.69 -1.64
CA SER A 51 15.77 -15.57 -0.51
C SER A 51 15.55 -14.93 0.86
N TYR A 52 15.53 -13.57 0.96
CA TYR A 52 15.26 -12.87 2.20
C TYR A 52 13.86 -13.15 2.77
N VAL A 53 12.91 -13.55 1.91
CA VAL A 53 11.52 -13.85 2.30
C VAL A 53 11.44 -14.99 3.30
N GLU A 54 12.37 -15.98 3.21
CA GLU A 54 12.46 -17.10 4.15
C GLU A 54 12.60 -16.61 5.61
N ARG A 55 13.32 -15.51 5.82
CA ARG A 55 13.53 -14.92 7.15
C ARG A 55 12.48 -13.87 7.53
N ALA A 56 11.85 -13.26 6.54
CA ALA A 56 10.89 -12.18 6.75
C ALA A 56 9.50 -12.70 7.14
N LEU A 57 9.10 -13.87 6.64
CA LEU A 57 7.79 -14.47 6.93
C LEU A 57 7.91 -15.56 7.99
N ARG A 58 6.95 -15.60 8.92
CA ARG A 58 6.90 -16.57 10.01
C ARG A 58 5.58 -17.32 10.00
N ALA A 59 5.63 -18.64 10.21
CA ALA A 59 4.44 -19.45 10.36
C ALA A 59 3.58 -18.97 11.54
N GLY A 60 2.27 -19.01 11.37
CA GLY A 60 1.29 -18.58 12.36
C GLY A 60 1.05 -17.07 12.43
N GLU A 61 1.78 -16.25 11.67
CA GLU A 61 1.57 -14.81 11.60
C GLU A 61 0.70 -14.44 10.39
N GLU A 62 -0.05 -13.34 10.53
CA GLU A 62 -0.90 -12.80 9.47
C GLU A 62 -0.17 -11.73 8.66
N TYR A 63 -0.32 -11.83 7.35
CA TYR A 63 0.25 -10.91 6.38
C TYR A 63 -0.80 -10.48 5.35
N ILE A 64 -0.62 -9.30 4.79
CA ILE A 64 -1.33 -8.85 3.60
C ILE A 64 -0.42 -9.06 2.41
N PHE A 65 -0.93 -9.78 1.41
CA PHE A 65 -0.24 -10.05 0.15
C PHE A 65 -0.93 -9.29 -0.97
N TYR A 66 -0.18 -8.51 -1.74
CA TYR A 66 -0.66 -7.79 -2.91
C TYR A 66 -0.03 -8.33 -4.18
N GLY A 67 -0.85 -8.86 -5.06
CA GLY A 67 -0.39 -9.45 -6.31
C GLY A 67 -1.54 -10.01 -7.14
N VAL A 68 -1.20 -10.70 -8.23
CA VAL A 68 -2.17 -11.34 -9.12
C VAL A 68 -2.43 -12.76 -8.65
N VAL A 69 -3.70 -13.11 -8.46
CA VAL A 69 -4.12 -14.49 -8.18
C VAL A 69 -4.37 -15.20 -9.50
N GLU A 70 -3.70 -16.33 -9.66
CA GLU A 70 -3.88 -17.25 -10.78
C GLU A 70 -4.38 -18.61 -10.28
N GLU A 71 -4.95 -19.38 -11.19
CA GLU A 71 -5.35 -20.75 -10.90
C GLU A 71 -4.52 -21.73 -11.72
N GLN A 72 -3.87 -22.65 -11.03
CA GLN A 72 -3.13 -23.75 -11.64
C GLN A 72 -3.74 -25.08 -11.24
N GLY A 73 -4.56 -25.65 -12.13
CA GLY A 73 -5.40 -26.81 -11.83
C GLY A 73 -6.41 -26.46 -10.75
N SER A 74 -6.40 -27.14 -9.62
CA SER A 74 -7.30 -26.88 -8.48
C SER A 74 -6.68 -25.97 -7.41
N ARG A 75 -5.53 -25.37 -7.66
CA ARG A 75 -4.80 -24.57 -6.68
C ARG A 75 -4.73 -23.12 -7.09
N ARG A 76 -5.02 -22.23 -6.15
CA ARG A 76 -4.77 -20.80 -6.31
C ARG A 76 -3.32 -20.48 -6.00
N THR A 77 -2.70 -19.69 -6.86
CA THR A 77 -1.29 -19.34 -6.80
C THR A 77 -1.10 -17.85 -6.93
N MET A 78 -0.01 -17.34 -6.38
CA MET A 78 0.43 -15.95 -6.53
C MET A 78 1.95 -15.93 -6.65
N VAL A 79 2.46 -15.14 -7.60
CA VAL A 79 3.89 -15.05 -7.88
C VAL A 79 4.41 -13.68 -7.49
N ASN A 80 5.52 -13.66 -6.74
CA ASN A 80 6.20 -12.43 -6.31
C ASN A 80 5.27 -11.34 -5.77
N PRO A 81 4.34 -11.64 -4.83
CA PRO A 81 3.54 -10.58 -4.24
C PRO A 81 4.40 -9.63 -3.41
N ILE A 82 3.92 -8.39 -3.30
CA ILE A 82 4.34 -7.51 -2.21
C ILE A 82 3.64 -8.01 -0.95
N PHE A 83 4.33 -8.03 0.18
CA PHE A 83 3.74 -8.45 1.44
C PHE A 83 4.15 -7.55 2.60
N GLU A 84 3.25 -7.39 3.55
CA GLU A 84 3.48 -6.70 4.81
C GLU A 84 2.77 -7.43 5.94
N ARG A 85 3.29 -7.30 7.16
CA ARG A 85 2.67 -7.90 8.35
C ARG A 85 1.44 -7.09 8.75
N VAL A 86 0.34 -7.78 9.09
CA VAL A 86 -0.87 -7.13 9.63
C VAL A 86 -0.52 -6.34 10.89
N GLY A 87 -1.00 -5.09 10.98
CA GLY A 87 -0.68 -4.16 12.07
C GLY A 87 0.64 -3.39 11.91
N LYS A 88 1.43 -3.69 10.87
CA LYS A 88 2.65 -2.96 10.49
C LYS A 88 2.68 -2.63 9.00
N GLN A 89 1.51 -2.56 8.37
CA GLN A 89 1.41 -2.18 6.97
C GLN A 89 1.59 -0.68 6.80
N ASN A 90 2.40 -0.32 5.80
CA ASN A 90 2.58 1.06 5.37
C ASN A 90 1.98 1.29 3.98
N PHE A 91 1.86 0.24 3.17
CA PHE A 91 1.50 0.37 1.75
C PHE A 91 0.47 -0.66 1.27
N THR A 92 0.37 -1.83 1.89
CA THR A 92 -0.61 -2.85 1.48
C THR A 92 -1.94 -2.65 2.17
N GLY A 93 -3.04 -2.72 1.40
CA GLY A 93 -4.39 -2.47 1.91
C GLY A 93 -4.69 -1.00 2.22
N CYS A 94 -3.81 -0.08 1.81
CA CYS A 94 -3.96 1.37 1.97
C CYS A 94 -4.02 2.06 0.60
N ILE A 95 -4.59 3.25 0.57
CA ILE A 95 -4.47 4.14 -0.59
C ILE A 95 -3.10 4.80 -0.49
N VAL A 96 -2.23 4.52 -1.47
CA VAL A 96 -0.87 5.06 -1.49
C VAL A 96 -0.64 5.95 -2.70
N PRO A 97 0.18 7.01 -2.57
CA PRO A 97 0.51 7.87 -3.68
C PRO A 97 1.45 7.15 -4.66
N VAL A 98 1.32 7.50 -5.93
CA VAL A 98 2.26 7.10 -6.99
C VAL A 98 2.96 8.36 -7.49
N TYR A 99 4.25 8.46 -7.19
CA TYR A 99 5.06 9.62 -7.56
C TYR A 99 5.75 9.42 -8.91
N PRO A 100 5.98 10.50 -9.69
CA PRO A 100 6.90 10.46 -10.81
C PRO A 100 8.32 10.09 -10.31
N LEU A 101 8.95 9.11 -10.96
CA LEU A 101 10.22 8.55 -10.52
C LEU A 101 11.34 8.94 -11.48
N THR A 102 12.56 9.08 -10.90
CA THR A 102 13.81 9.18 -11.64
C THR A 102 14.69 7.95 -11.35
N ALA A 103 15.72 7.75 -12.17
CA ALA A 103 16.62 6.61 -12.01
C ALA A 103 17.25 6.58 -10.58
N GLY A 104 17.22 5.42 -9.96
CA GLY A 104 17.77 5.19 -8.62
C GLY A 104 16.81 5.52 -7.44
N ILE A 105 15.63 6.09 -7.71
CA ILE A 105 14.62 6.40 -6.67
C ILE A 105 13.40 5.49 -6.86
N THR A 106 12.98 4.82 -5.80
CA THR A 106 11.79 3.97 -5.80
C THR A 106 10.57 4.70 -5.22
N ASN A 107 9.36 4.33 -5.66
CA ASN A 107 8.13 4.88 -5.06
C ASN A 107 8.06 4.62 -3.55
N HIS A 108 8.52 3.45 -3.10
CA HIS A 108 8.59 3.11 -1.68
C HIS A 108 9.43 4.09 -0.88
N LEU A 109 10.62 4.46 -1.39
CA LEU A 109 11.48 5.44 -0.74
C LEU A 109 10.80 6.82 -0.64
N LEU A 110 10.20 7.30 -1.75
CA LEU A 110 9.47 8.58 -1.74
C LEU A 110 8.28 8.54 -0.79
N CYS A 111 7.48 7.49 -0.79
CA CYS A 111 6.37 7.33 0.15
C CYS A 111 6.85 7.39 1.61
N THR A 112 7.96 6.69 1.94
CA THR A 112 8.51 6.70 3.29
C THR A 112 8.98 8.10 3.71
N LEU A 113 9.70 8.80 2.84
CA LEU A 113 10.18 10.16 3.11
C LEU A 113 9.02 11.15 3.24
N THR A 114 8.03 11.09 2.34
CA THR A 114 6.84 11.95 2.41
C THR A 114 6.02 11.67 3.67
N GLN A 115 5.88 10.40 4.06
CA GLN A 115 5.17 10.05 5.30
C GLN A 115 5.84 10.65 6.54
N GLN A 116 7.18 10.58 6.61
CA GLN A 116 7.95 11.20 7.68
C GLN A 116 7.80 12.73 7.67
N ALA A 117 7.89 13.37 6.51
CA ALA A 117 7.74 14.81 6.35
C ALA A 117 6.34 15.28 6.76
N VAL A 118 5.28 14.60 6.30
CA VAL A 118 3.89 14.90 6.66
C VAL A 118 3.67 14.71 8.17
N ALA A 119 4.20 13.64 8.75
CA ALA A 119 4.09 13.40 10.20
C ALA A 119 4.79 14.50 11.04
N ALA A 120 5.93 14.99 10.56
CA ALA A 120 6.72 16.01 11.27
C ALA A 120 6.16 17.44 11.09
N CYS A 121 5.64 17.77 9.91
CA CYS A 121 5.37 19.17 9.53
C CYS A 121 3.89 19.52 9.37
N ALA A 122 2.99 18.54 9.21
CA ALA A 122 1.59 18.84 8.87
C ALA A 122 0.86 19.67 9.93
N GLN A 123 1.21 19.50 11.21
CA GLN A 123 0.62 20.26 12.31
C GLN A 123 1.00 21.75 12.30
N ASP A 124 2.18 22.05 11.77
CA ASP A 124 2.74 23.40 11.73
C ASP A 124 2.38 24.15 10.44
N MET A 125 1.66 23.49 9.53
CA MET A 125 1.23 24.12 8.28
C MET A 125 0.15 25.17 8.54
N PRO A 126 0.39 26.44 8.15
CA PRO A 126 -0.58 27.51 8.39
C PRO A 126 -1.85 27.32 7.58
N GLU A 127 -2.97 27.71 8.15
CA GLU A 127 -4.22 27.86 7.39
C GLU A 127 -4.13 29.12 6.51
N THR A 128 -4.05 28.92 5.23
CA THR A 128 -3.78 29.95 4.24
C THR A 128 -5.03 30.63 3.69
N LEU A 129 -6.20 29.94 3.72
CA LEU A 129 -7.46 30.52 3.30
C LEU A 129 -8.13 31.29 4.44
N PRO A 130 -8.71 32.48 4.15
CA PRO A 130 -9.56 33.20 5.12
C PRO A 130 -10.66 32.28 5.65
N GLY A 131 -10.91 32.34 6.97
CA GLY A 131 -11.90 31.49 7.64
C GLY A 131 -13.30 31.57 7.04
N GLY A 132 -13.76 32.76 6.62
CA GLY A 132 -15.04 32.94 5.93
C GLY A 132 -15.09 32.17 4.61
N VAL A 133 -14.06 32.32 3.75
CA VAL A 133 -14.00 31.65 2.46
C VAL A 133 -14.00 30.11 2.65
N ARG A 134 -13.26 29.63 3.63
CA ARG A 134 -13.22 28.20 3.93
C ARG A 134 -14.57 27.64 4.36
N LEU A 135 -15.29 28.37 5.21
CA LEU A 135 -16.63 27.97 5.69
C LEU A 135 -17.70 28.07 4.61
N ASP A 136 -17.72 29.16 3.84
CA ASP A 136 -18.70 29.38 2.77
C ASP A 136 -18.62 28.32 1.66
N HIS A 137 -17.42 27.80 1.42
CA HIS A 137 -17.17 26.76 0.41
C HIS A 137 -17.03 25.34 0.98
N GLU A 138 -17.29 25.14 2.28
CA GLU A 138 -17.19 23.84 2.97
C GLU A 138 -15.86 23.14 2.72
N LEU A 139 -14.76 23.86 2.83
CA LEU A 139 -13.41 23.34 2.57
C LEU A 139 -12.78 22.77 3.84
N ALA A 140 -12.06 21.65 3.68
CA ALA A 140 -11.30 21.05 4.76
C ALA A 140 -10.15 21.96 5.24
N GLN A 141 -9.65 21.72 6.44
CA GLN A 141 -8.48 22.42 7.00
C GLN A 141 -7.20 22.06 6.24
N ALA A 142 -6.21 22.94 6.27
CA ALA A 142 -4.93 22.76 5.62
C ALA A 142 -4.22 21.47 6.09
N GLU A 143 -4.07 21.28 7.41
CA GLU A 143 -3.46 20.06 7.98
C GLU A 143 -4.13 18.79 7.49
N PHE A 144 -5.46 18.70 7.57
CA PHE A 144 -6.23 17.55 7.08
C PHE A 144 -5.94 17.29 5.60
N SER A 145 -5.89 18.35 4.79
CA SER A 145 -5.70 18.24 3.34
C SER A 145 -4.30 17.77 2.97
N TYR A 146 -3.26 18.29 3.62
CA TYR A 146 -1.88 17.82 3.39
C TYR A 146 -1.65 16.37 3.82
N ARG A 147 -2.30 15.92 4.90
CA ARG A 147 -2.24 14.50 5.30
C ARG A 147 -2.95 13.60 4.30
N ASN A 148 -4.18 13.96 3.93
CA ASN A 148 -5.05 13.10 3.14
C ASN A 148 -4.82 13.17 1.63
N ILE A 149 -4.07 14.14 1.12
CA ILE A 149 -3.66 14.13 -0.30
C ILE A 149 -2.58 13.07 -0.58
N HIS A 150 -1.74 12.78 0.40
CA HIS A 150 -0.67 11.80 0.28
C HIS A 150 -1.05 10.44 0.85
N PHE A 151 -1.65 10.38 2.05
CA PHE A 151 -1.98 9.15 2.76
C PHE A 151 -3.41 9.22 3.29
N PRO A 152 -4.40 9.14 2.39
CA PRO A 152 -5.81 9.29 2.77
C PRO A 152 -6.32 8.07 3.55
N GLU A 153 -7.09 8.31 4.59
CA GLU A 153 -7.77 7.28 5.37
C GLU A 153 -8.91 6.61 4.57
N SER A 154 -9.46 7.34 3.59
CA SER A 154 -10.54 6.87 2.70
C SER A 154 -10.54 7.64 1.38
N PHE A 155 -11.23 7.13 0.36
CA PHE A 155 -11.45 7.86 -0.89
C PHE A 155 -12.22 9.16 -0.66
N GLN A 156 -13.14 9.19 0.30
CA GLN A 156 -13.86 10.42 0.66
C GLN A 156 -12.91 11.48 1.25
N ALA A 157 -12.01 11.09 2.15
CA ALA A 157 -10.99 11.99 2.70
C ALA A 157 -10.07 12.54 1.60
N LEU A 158 -9.69 11.70 0.63
CA LEU A 158 -8.91 12.12 -0.53
C LEU A 158 -9.63 13.17 -1.37
N GLU A 159 -10.92 12.99 -1.63
CA GLU A 159 -11.71 13.97 -2.41
C GLU A 159 -11.86 15.30 -1.68
N LEU A 160 -12.08 15.29 -0.36
CA LEU A 160 -12.12 16.51 0.45
C LEU A 160 -10.77 17.25 0.41
N ALA A 161 -9.67 16.51 0.52
CA ALA A 161 -8.34 17.08 0.42
C ALA A 161 -8.05 17.69 -0.96
N ARG A 162 -8.41 16.98 -2.04
CA ARG A 162 -8.28 17.47 -3.42
C ARG A 162 -9.07 18.75 -3.65
N ARG A 163 -10.36 18.75 -3.25
CA ARG A 163 -11.22 19.92 -3.38
C ARG A 163 -10.61 21.15 -2.71
N ARG A 164 -10.08 20.97 -1.49
CA ARG A 164 -9.44 22.06 -0.75
C ARG A 164 -8.19 22.59 -1.46
N LEU A 165 -7.29 21.72 -1.86
CA LEU A 165 -6.03 22.14 -2.47
C LEU A 165 -6.23 22.73 -3.87
N THR A 166 -7.13 22.17 -4.68
CA THR A 166 -7.49 22.73 -5.98
C THR A 166 -8.12 24.12 -5.85
N PHE A 167 -9.03 24.29 -4.87
CA PHE A 167 -9.63 25.61 -4.60
C PHE A 167 -8.56 26.62 -4.21
N GLU A 168 -7.66 26.25 -3.31
CA GLU A 168 -6.58 27.13 -2.86
C GLU A 168 -5.67 27.57 -4.00
N GLU A 169 -5.26 26.65 -4.85
CA GLU A 169 -4.42 26.96 -6.02
C GLU A 169 -5.11 27.97 -6.94
N LEU A 170 -6.39 27.76 -7.26
CA LEU A 170 -7.16 28.69 -8.10
C LEU A 170 -7.43 30.04 -7.40
N PHE A 171 -7.65 30.02 -6.09
CA PHE A 171 -7.87 31.22 -5.31
C PHE A 171 -6.63 32.14 -5.35
N TYR A 172 -5.44 31.59 -5.18
CA TYR A 172 -4.21 32.38 -5.29
C TYR A 172 -3.90 32.87 -6.70
N LEU A 173 -4.32 32.15 -7.73
CA LEU A 173 -4.17 32.61 -9.11
C LEU A 173 -5.12 33.73 -9.48
N SER A 174 -6.22 33.91 -8.73
CA SER A 174 -7.27 34.89 -8.99
C SER A 174 -7.23 36.15 -8.07
N ALA A 175 -6.40 36.11 -7.03
CA ALA A 175 -6.21 37.19 -6.07
C ALA A 175 -5.03 38.09 -6.47
#